data_a62306ded85e4b219006d64a16f60c66
#
_entry.id   a62306ded85e4b219006d64a16f60c66
#
_cell.length_a   1.000
_cell.length_b   1.000
_cell.length_c   1.000
_cell.angle_alpha   90.00
_cell.angle_beta   90.00
_cell.angle_gamma   90.00
#
_symmetry.space_group_name_H-M   'P 1'
#
loop_
_entity.id
_entity.type
_entity.pdbx_description
1 polymer ?
#
loop_
_entity_poly.entity_id
_entity_poly.type
_entity_poly.pdbx_seq_one_letter_code
_entity_poly.pdbx_strand_id
1 'polypeptide(L)'
;MTTQIELDEFRADVRAWLADSMPADPGFLLPETFMEVGTDQQFEFLRDWQRTVYEAGYLGLAWPSEYGGGGQPQVYQDIVNQEMAKARAPFVPNTIGLNWAGPLILDMGSEEDKQRYIKNILSAEDIWCQGFSEPDNGSDLGNAQVRAVRDGD
;
A
#
# COMPACT_ATOMS: atom_id res chain seq x y z
N MET A 1 -24.08 7.22 10.43
CA MET A 1 -23.72 5.88 10.94
C MET A 1 -23.89 4.91 9.80
N THR A 2 -22.85 4.20 9.47
CA THR A 2 -22.89 3.15 8.43
C THR A 2 -23.74 1.97 8.93
N THR A 3 -24.67 1.52 8.12
CA THR A 3 -25.55 0.40 8.46
C THR A 3 -24.96 -0.93 8.04
N GLN A 4 -25.40 -2.04 8.64
CA GLN A 4 -24.95 -3.37 8.22
C GLN A 4 -25.32 -3.68 6.75
N ILE A 5 -26.47 -3.18 6.29
CA ILE A 5 -26.91 -3.37 4.89
C ILE A 5 -25.92 -2.70 3.93
N GLU A 6 -25.50 -1.46 4.20
CA GLU A 6 -24.51 -0.76 3.36
C GLU A 6 -23.16 -1.48 3.32
N LEU A 7 -22.72 -2.07 4.44
CA LEU A 7 -21.49 -2.86 4.47
C LEU A 7 -21.62 -4.19 3.70
N ASP A 8 -22.77 -4.84 3.75
CA ASP A 8 -23.01 -6.08 3.02
C ASP A 8 -23.09 -5.84 1.51
N GLU A 9 -23.72 -4.74 1.08
CA GLU A 9 -23.76 -4.28 -0.32
C GLU A 9 -22.35 -3.95 -0.81
N PHE A 10 -21.60 -3.15 -0.06
CA PHE A 10 -20.21 -2.84 -0.41
C PHE A 10 -19.33 -4.09 -0.52
N ARG A 11 -19.51 -5.05 0.36
CA ARG A 11 -18.82 -6.34 0.30
C ARG A 11 -19.16 -7.13 -0.97
N ALA A 12 -20.41 -7.08 -1.41
CA ALA A 12 -20.85 -7.72 -2.65
C ALA A 12 -20.21 -7.04 -3.87
N ASP A 13 -20.13 -5.71 -3.86
CA ASP A 13 -19.47 -4.93 -4.93
C ASP A 13 -17.99 -5.25 -5.04
N VAL A 14 -17.27 -5.32 -3.90
CA VAL A 14 -15.85 -5.71 -3.87
C VAL A 14 -15.65 -7.11 -4.44
N ARG A 15 -16.51 -8.07 -4.11
CA ARG A 15 -16.45 -9.44 -4.67
C ARG A 15 -16.68 -9.48 -6.17
N ALA A 16 -17.67 -8.74 -6.64
CA ALA A 16 -17.97 -8.66 -8.07
C ALA A 16 -16.78 -8.04 -8.83
N TRP A 17 -16.24 -6.94 -8.32
CA TRP A 17 -15.05 -6.32 -8.89
C TRP A 17 -13.84 -7.27 -8.92
N LEU A 18 -13.56 -7.97 -7.82
CA LEU A 18 -12.47 -8.95 -7.77
C LEU A 18 -12.65 -10.07 -8.79
N ALA A 19 -13.88 -10.56 -8.98
CA ALA A 19 -14.16 -11.62 -9.96
C ALA A 19 -13.85 -11.18 -11.39
N ASP A 20 -14.04 -9.90 -11.70
CA ASP A 20 -13.82 -9.33 -13.04
C ASP A 20 -12.40 -8.79 -13.25
N SER A 21 -11.74 -8.34 -12.17
CA SER A 21 -10.49 -7.57 -12.25
C SER A 21 -9.25 -8.33 -11.77
N MET A 22 -9.40 -9.55 -11.23
CA MET A 22 -8.24 -10.35 -10.86
C MET A 22 -7.30 -10.53 -12.04
N PRO A 23 -5.98 -10.25 -11.88
CA PRO A 23 -5.04 -10.41 -12.96
C PRO A 23 -4.94 -11.88 -13.40
N ALA A 24 -4.70 -12.12 -14.68
CA ALA A 24 -4.43 -13.47 -15.18
C ALA A 24 -3.15 -14.04 -14.54
N ASP A 25 -3.04 -15.37 -14.55
CA ASP A 25 -1.80 -16.05 -14.13
C ASP A 25 -0.61 -15.47 -14.91
N PRO A 26 0.39 -14.89 -14.23
CA PRO A 26 1.54 -14.27 -14.89
C PRO A 26 2.50 -15.28 -15.53
N GLY A 27 2.32 -16.58 -15.31
CA GLY A 27 3.21 -17.62 -15.82
C GLY A 27 4.55 -17.73 -15.08
N PHE A 28 4.69 -17.07 -13.94
CA PHE A 28 5.84 -17.16 -13.04
C PHE A 28 5.36 -17.17 -11.58
N LEU A 29 6.22 -17.68 -10.69
CA LEU A 29 5.88 -17.75 -9.25
C LEU A 29 5.83 -16.34 -8.66
N LEU A 30 4.69 -16.02 -8.06
CA LEU A 30 4.57 -14.80 -7.26
C LEU A 30 5.19 -15.01 -5.88
N PRO A 31 5.88 -13.99 -5.34
CA PRO A 31 6.38 -14.05 -3.97
C PRO A 31 5.22 -14.03 -2.97
N GLU A 32 5.44 -14.60 -1.78
CA GLU A 32 4.44 -14.61 -0.70
C GLU A 32 4.43 -13.29 0.07
N THR A 33 5.56 -12.58 0.09
CA THR A 33 5.72 -11.31 0.81
C THR A 33 6.48 -10.28 -0.03
N PHE A 34 6.33 -9.02 0.34
CA PHE A 34 7.06 -7.93 -0.32
C PHE A 34 8.60 -8.05 -0.19
N MET A 35 9.11 -8.76 0.83
CA MET A 35 10.55 -9.01 1.02
C MET A 35 11.13 -10.04 0.05
N GLU A 36 10.27 -10.82 -0.60
CA GLU A 36 10.67 -11.88 -1.53
C GLU A 36 10.58 -11.46 -3.00
N VAL A 37 10.18 -10.22 -3.25
CA VAL A 37 10.17 -9.67 -4.62
C VAL A 37 11.61 -9.57 -5.12
N GLY A 38 11.98 -10.48 -6.02
CA GLY A 38 13.36 -10.67 -6.46
C GLY A 38 13.61 -10.38 -7.95
N THR A 39 12.57 -10.09 -8.71
CA THR A 39 12.70 -9.80 -10.15
C THR A 39 11.86 -8.60 -10.57
N ASP A 40 12.29 -7.91 -11.63
CA ASP A 40 11.54 -6.80 -12.21
C ASP A 40 10.14 -7.22 -12.67
N GLN A 41 9.99 -8.43 -13.22
CA GLN A 41 8.69 -8.96 -13.64
C GLN A 41 7.70 -9.11 -12.47
N GLN A 42 8.17 -9.64 -11.34
CA GLN A 42 7.35 -9.75 -10.13
C GLN A 42 6.96 -8.37 -9.62
N PHE A 43 7.92 -7.46 -9.58
CA PHE A 43 7.71 -6.09 -9.11
C PHE A 43 6.68 -5.35 -9.98
N GLU A 44 6.86 -5.33 -11.31
CA GLU A 44 5.95 -4.64 -12.23
C GLU A 44 4.54 -5.21 -12.17
N PHE A 45 4.41 -6.54 -12.14
CA PHE A 45 3.10 -7.19 -12.01
C PHE A 45 2.36 -6.78 -10.73
N LEU A 46 3.05 -6.78 -9.58
CA LEU A 46 2.46 -6.41 -8.31
C LEU A 46 2.17 -4.90 -8.22
N ARG A 47 3.03 -4.07 -8.81
CA ARG A 47 2.83 -2.62 -8.90
C ARG A 47 1.60 -2.28 -9.75
N ASP A 48 1.43 -2.92 -10.90
CA ASP A 48 0.27 -2.74 -11.77
C ASP A 48 -1.01 -3.22 -11.08
N TRP A 49 -0.94 -4.31 -10.31
CA TRP A 49 -2.04 -4.74 -9.47
C TRP A 49 -2.41 -3.69 -8.42
N GLN A 50 -1.45 -3.14 -7.69
CA GLN A 50 -1.72 -2.08 -6.72
C GLN A 50 -2.38 -0.87 -7.39
N ARG A 51 -1.90 -0.46 -8.55
CA ARG A 51 -2.49 0.62 -9.33
C ARG A 51 -3.95 0.31 -9.69
N THR A 52 -4.23 -0.89 -10.17
CA THR A 52 -5.59 -1.36 -10.49
C THR A 52 -6.52 -1.29 -9.28
N VAL A 53 -6.06 -1.73 -8.11
CA VAL A 53 -6.85 -1.66 -6.86
C VAL A 53 -7.11 -0.20 -6.46
N TYR A 54 -6.11 0.67 -6.59
CA TYR A 54 -6.23 2.10 -6.27
C TYR A 54 -7.19 2.81 -7.23
N GLU A 55 -7.05 2.62 -8.54
CA GLU A 55 -7.90 3.23 -9.57
C GLU A 55 -9.36 2.80 -9.45
N ALA A 56 -9.61 1.58 -8.99
CA ALA A 56 -10.94 1.09 -8.65
C ALA A 56 -11.51 1.69 -7.34
N GLY A 57 -10.72 2.46 -6.60
CA GLY A 57 -11.14 3.08 -5.34
C GLY A 57 -11.13 2.13 -4.13
N TYR A 58 -10.40 1.01 -4.20
CA TYR A 58 -10.35 0.00 -3.14
C TYR A 58 -9.05 0.03 -2.32
N LEU A 59 -8.21 1.04 -2.50
CA LEU A 59 -6.99 1.23 -1.70
C LEU A 59 -6.97 2.63 -1.07
N GLY A 60 -6.62 2.71 0.21
CA GLY A 60 -6.58 3.97 0.94
C GLY A 60 -7.97 4.52 1.29
N LEU A 61 -8.99 3.66 1.39
CA LEU A 61 -10.37 4.04 1.68
C LEU A 61 -10.50 4.87 2.97
N ALA A 62 -9.70 4.56 3.99
CA ALA A 62 -9.72 5.28 5.27
C ALA A 62 -8.81 6.53 5.30
N TRP A 63 -8.05 6.77 4.23
CA TRP A 63 -7.17 7.93 4.17
C TRP A 63 -7.94 9.17 3.70
N PRO A 64 -7.49 10.41 4.06
CA PRO A 64 -8.18 11.63 3.69
C PRO A 64 -8.33 11.78 2.17
N SER A 65 -9.51 12.21 1.73
CA SER A 65 -9.82 12.36 0.30
C SER A 65 -9.03 13.49 -0.37
N GLU A 66 -8.63 14.50 0.40
CA GLU A 66 -7.82 15.63 -0.06
C GLU A 66 -6.42 15.24 -0.52
N TYR A 67 -5.92 14.06 -0.08
CA TYR A 67 -4.63 13.50 -0.49
C TYR A 67 -4.77 12.26 -1.39
N GLY A 68 -5.97 12.01 -1.92
CA GLY A 68 -6.23 10.90 -2.84
C GLY A 68 -6.74 9.63 -2.20
N GLY A 69 -7.06 9.65 -0.90
CA GLY A 69 -7.76 8.56 -0.22
C GLY A 69 -9.27 8.60 -0.41
N GLY A 70 -9.99 7.65 0.19
CA GLY A 70 -11.45 7.54 0.09
C GLY A 70 -12.24 8.36 1.11
N GLY A 71 -11.63 8.83 2.20
CA GLY A 71 -12.32 9.53 3.28
C GLY A 71 -13.38 8.71 4.02
N GLN A 72 -13.32 7.39 3.89
CA GLN A 72 -14.31 6.46 4.42
C GLN A 72 -13.92 5.94 5.82
N PRO A 73 -14.88 5.45 6.62
CA PRO A 73 -14.55 4.70 7.84
C PRO A 73 -13.65 3.49 7.55
N GLN A 74 -12.75 3.18 8.48
CA GLN A 74 -11.77 2.08 8.37
C GLN A 74 -12.42 0.73 7.99
N VAL A 75 -13.64 0.48 8.44
CA VAL A 75 -14.38 -0.77 8.15
C VAL A 75 -14.49 -1.08 6.66
N TYR A 76 -14.52 -0.07 5.79
CA TYR A 76 -14.55 -0.27 4.34
C TYR A 76 -13.22 -0.85 3.83
N GLN A 77 -12.08 -0.32 4.30
CA GLN A 77 -10.78 -0.90 3.96
C GLN A 77 -10.62 -2.32 4.50
N ASP A 78 -11.13 -2.58 5.70
CA ASP A 78 -11.08 -3.92 6.31
C ASP A 78 -11.88 -4.93 5.48
N ILE A 79 -13.04 -4.53 4.92
CA ILE A 79 -13.82 -5.36 4.01
C ILE A 79 -13.03 -5.69 2.74
N VAL A 80 -12.42 -4.70 2.10
CA VAL A 80 -11.59 -4.93 0.90
C VAL A 80 -10.47 -5.92 1.21
N ASN A 81 -9.72 -5.70 2.28
CA ASN A 81 -8.62 -6.58 2.70
C ASN A 81 -9.09 -8.01 2.94
N GLN A 82 -10.26 -8.21 3.59
CA GLN A 82 -10.85 -9.52 3.81
C GLN A 82 -11.24 -10.22 2.51
N GLU A 83 -11.88 -9.51 1.58
CA GLU A 83 -12.32 -10.12 0.33
C GLU A 83 -11.14 -10.40 -0.61
N MET A 84 -10.11 -9.54 -0.66
CA MET A 84 -8.86 -9.81 -1.37
C MET A 84 -8.16 -11.07 -0.83
N ALA A 85 -8.07 -11.21 0.48
CA ALA A 85 -7.50 -12.40 1.11
C ALA A 85 -8.29 -13.68 0.78
N LYS A 86 -9.62 -13.65 0.81
CA LYS A 86 -10.49 -14.77 0.44
C LYS A 86 -10.36 -15.16 -1.04
N ALA A 87 -10.25 -14.16 -1.91
CA ALA A 87 -10.05 -14.36 -3.34
C ALA A 87 -8.62 -14.81 -3.69
N ARG A 88 -7.69 -14.80 -2.72
CA ARG A 88 -6.26 -15.02 -2.93
C ARG A 88 -5.68 -14.05 -3.97
N ALA A 89 -6.12 -12.80 -3.92
CA ALA A 89 -5.59 -11.76 -4.77
C ALA A 89 -4.09 -11.53 -4.48
N PRO A 90 -3.30 -11.13 -5.47
CA PRO A 90 -1.91 -10.74 -5.23
C PRO A 90 -1.85 -9.65 -4.17
N PHE A 91 -0.79 -9.65 -3.36
CA PHE A 91 -0.59 -8.56 -2.41
C PHE A 91 -0.15 -7.27 -3.13
N VAL A 92 -0.34 -6.13 -2.46
CA VAL A 92 0.15 -4.84 -2.94
C VAL A 92 1.59 -4.61 -2.44
N PRO A 93 2.57 -4.31 -3.33
CA PRO A 93 3.99 -4.36 -2.97
C PRO A 93 4.44 -3.21 -2.06
N ASN A 94 3.72 -2.08 -2.05
CA ASN A 94 4.09 -0.90 -1.27
C ASN A 94 3.75 -1.02 0.22
N THR A 95 4.05 -2.16 0.82
CA THR A 95 3.72 -2.46 2.22
C THR A 95 4.29 -1.41 3.19
N ILE A 96 5.53 -0.97 2.97
CA ILE A 96 6.19 0.05 3.82
C ILE A 96 5.49 1.40 3.64
N GLY A 97 5.19 1.80 2.41
CA GLY A 97 4.46 3.04 2.13
C GLY A 97 3.08 3.05 2.76
N LEU A 98 2.33 1.97 2.59
CA LEU A 98 0.93 1.88 3.02
C LEU A 98 0.75 1.72 4.54
N ASN A 99 1.64 0.97 5.19
CA ASN A 99 1.43 0.65 6.60
C ASN A 99 2.28 1.48 7.56
N TRP A 100 3.36 2.12 7.10
CA TRP A 100 4.29 2.86 7.95
C TRP A 100 4.49 4.30 7.49
N ALA A 101 5.04 4.53 6.30
CA ALA A 101 5.39 5.88 5.85
C ALA A 101 4.16 6.76 5.65
N GLY A 102 3.14 6.26 4.95
CA GLY A 102 1.92 7.02 4.68
C GLY A 102 1.16 7.42 5.95
N PRO A 103 0.86 6.49 6.88
CA PRO A 103 0.27 6.85 8.16
C PRO A 103 1.10 7.86 8.96
N LEU A 104 2.43 7.72 8.98
CA LEU A 104 3.31 8.68 9.66
C LEU A 104 3.26 10.07 9.01
N ILE A 105 3.28 10.13 7.68
CA ILE A 105 3.16 11.40 6.94
C ILE A 105 1.79 12.03 7.19
N LEU A 106 0.71 11.25 7.19
CA LEU A 106 -0.63 11.76 7.48
C LEU A 106 -0.77 12.33 8.89
N ASP A 107 -0.08 11.73 9.86
CA ASP A 107 -0.13 12.16 11.26
C ASP A 107 0.79 13.36 11.54
N MET A 108 2.04 13.30 11.08
CA MET A 108 3.12 14.19 11.49
C MET A 108 3.75 15.02 10.36
N GLY A 109 3.49 14.67 9.10
CA GLY A 109 4.06 15.35 7.93
C GLY A 109 3.51 16.77 7.77
N SER A 110 4.28 17.63 7.11
CA SER A 110 3.81 18.94 6.67
C SER A 110 2.71 18.78 5.60
N GLU A 111 1.94 19.86 5.38
CA GLU A 111 0.93 19.85 4.31
C GLU A 111 1.55 19.58 2.94
N GLU A 112 2.76 20.10 2.70
CA GLU A 112 3.53 19.87 1.49
C GLU A 112 3.89 18.38 1.33
N ASP A 113 4.33 17.71 2.40
CA ASP A 113 4.65 16.29 2.39
C ASP A 113 3.40 15.43 2.10
N LYS A 114 2.27 15.75 2.72
CA LYS A 114 1.01 15.05 2.49
C LYS A 114 0.57 15.15 1.02
N GLN A 115 0.58 16.34 0.46
CA GLN A 115 0.24 16.59 -0.94
C GLN A 115 1.21 15.88 -1.90
N ARG A 116 2.49 15.82 -1.56
CA ARG A 116 3.53 15.24 -2.40
C ARG A 116 3.50 13.72 -2.43
N TYR A 117 3.35 13.08 -1.26
CA TYR A 117 3.64 11.66 -1.14
C TYR A 117 2.41 10.76 -1.04
N ILE A 118 1.31 11.19 -0.41
CA ILE A 118 0.21 10.28 -0.04
C ILE A 118 -0.43 9.64 -1.27
N LYS A 119 -0.77 10.42 -2.29
CA LYS A 119 -1.35 9.89 -3.52
C LYS A 119 -0.38 8.94 -4.23
N ASN A 120 0.90 9.28 -4.29
CA ASN A 120 1.91 8.47 -4.96
C ASN A 120 2.14 7.13 -4.25
N ILE A 121 2.04 7.11 -2.91
CA ILE A 121 2.07 5.87 -2.13
C ILE A 121 0.89 4.97 -2.50
N LEU A 122 -0.32 5.52 -2.59
CA LEU A 122 -1.53 4.77 -2.93
C LEU A 122 -1.49 4.24 -4.37
N SER A 123 -1.10 5.08 -5.33
CA SER A 123 -1.08 4.74 -6.76
C SER A 123 0.11 3.86 -7.17
N ALA A 124 1.05 3.56 -6.26
CA ALA A 124 2.31 2.89 -6.57
C ALA A 124 3.22 3.66 -7.55
N GLU A 125 3.08 4.99 -7.63
CA GLU A 125 4.06 5.86 -8.29
C GLU A 125 5.36 5.88 -7.48
N ASP A 126 5.25 5.99 -6.15
CA ASP A 126 6.37 5.92 -5.22
C ASP A 126 6.29 4.63 -4.40
N ILE A 127 7.31 3.78 -4.49
CA ILE A 127 7.44 2.59 -3.67
C ILE A 127 8.45 2.86 -2.56
N TRP A 128 8.04 2.65 -1.33
CA TRP A 128 8.82 2.97 -0.15
C TRP A 128 9.56 1.76 0.40
N CYS A 129 10.76 2.00 0.88
CA CYS A 129 11.55 1.00 1.60
C CYS A 129 11.97 1.54 2.98
N GLN A 130 12.43 0.63 3.84
CA GLN A 130 12.97 0.95 5.15
C GLN A 130 14.46 0.67 5.17
N GLY A 131 15.26 1.67 5.56
CA GLY A 131 16.71 1.56 5.70
C GLY A 131 17.17 1.78 7.15
N PHE A 132 16.69 0.97 8.11
CA PHE A 132 17.08 1.09 9.52
C PHE A 132 18.29 0.25 9.88
N SER A 133 18.32 -0.99 9.43
CA SER A 133 19.41 -1.92 9.73
C SER A 133 20.56 -1.71 8.77
N GLU A 134 21.77 -1.69 9.30
CA GLU A 134 23.02 -1.72 8.55
C GLU A 134 23.60 -3.15 8.54
N PRO A 135 24.57 -3.46 7.66
CA PRO A 135 25.16 -4.79 7.63
C PRO A 135 25.69 -5.28 9.00
N ASP A 136 26.22 -4.38 9.80
CA ASP A 136 26.84 -4.67 11.10
C ASP A 136 25.93 -4.35 12.29
N ASN A 137 24.81 -3.64 12.09
CA ASN A 137 23.94 -3.16 13.16
C ASN A 137 22.46 -3.31 12.81
N GLY A 138 21.74 -4.13 13.56
CA GLY A 138 20.30 -4.30 13.48
C GLY A 138 19.60 -3.76 14.74
N SER A 139 19.39 -4.62 15.72
CA SER A 139 18.75 -4.25 16.99
C SER A 139 19.54 -3.23 17.81
N ASP A 140 20.85 -3.14 17.62
CA ASP A 140 21.73 -2.15 18.23
C ASP A 140 21.78 -0.86 17.38
N LEU A 141 20.66 -0.16 17.33
CA LEU A 141 20.50 1.07 16.56
C LEU A 141 21.48 2.19 17.03
N GLY A 142 21.87 2.16 18.30
CA GLY A 142 22.81 3.13 18.87
C GLY A 142 24.21 3.11 18.23
N ASN A 143 24.58 1.99 17.60
CA ASN A 143 25.85 1.81 16.90
C ASN A 143 25.79 2.04 15.37
N ALA A 144 24.66 2.53 14.85
CA ALA A 144 24.53 2.83 13.43
C ALA A 144 25.61 3.81 12.96
N GLN A 145 26.24 3.50 11.83
CA GLN A 145 27.39 4.25 11.27
C GLN A 145 26.98 5.21 10.16
N VAL A 146 25.75 5.08 9.64
CA VAL A 146 25.24 5.93 8.57
C VAL A 146 25.26 7.41 8.97
N ARG A 147 25.70 8.27 8.06
CA ARG A 147 25.76 9.72 8.27
C ARG A 147 25.03 10.43 7.15
N ALA A 148 24.19 11.38 7.54
CA ALA A 148 23.68 12.37 6.59
C ALA A 148 24.69 13.49 6.45
N VAL A 149 25.20 13.72 5.24
CA VAL A 149 26.09 14.83 4.91
C VAL A 149 25.36 15.74 3.94
N ARG A 150 25.29 17.04 4.25
CA ARG A 150 24.67 18.01 3.36
C ARG A 150 25.50 18.15 2.09
N ASP A 151 24.89 17.97 0.93
CA ASP A 151 25.51 18.09 -0.39
C ASP A 151 24.61 18.95 -1.29
N GLY A 152 24.63 20.25 -1.06
CA GLY A 152 23.77 21.24 -1.70
C GLY A 152 22.68 21.78 -0.78
N ASP A 153 21.60 22.32 -1.38
CA ASP A 153 20.47 22.96 -0.66
C ASP A 153 19.57 21.96 0.06
#